data_2a1f8fee45cb55bbbe4fb5092cf74e12
#
_entry.id   2a1f8fee45cb55bbbe4fb5092cf74e12
#
_cell.length_a   1.000
_cell.length_b   1.000
_cell.length_c   1.000
_cell.angle_alpha   90.00
_cell.angle_beta   90.00
_cell.angle_gamma   90.00
#
_symmetry.space_group_name_H-M   'P 1'
#
loop_
_entity.id
_entity.type
_entity.pdbx_description
1 polymer ?
#
loop_
_entity_poly.entity_id
_entity_poly.type
_entity_poly.pdbx_seq_one_letter_code
_entity_poly.pdbx_strand_id
1 'polypeptide(L)'
;MKRRRRSTLRGHQPSKRKRRWRIALIVLAVLLVGTGILFKLRWRAWFGNVPEEAYTTEQAVSRVTLTPGEDFASQRTITWLSGETVQPAELLLRAINEKGDTLRPVSFVPTSEVIASRSGRGCYYQVHLDSLISGRSYLYTIRVQGTDPVSGRFAMPSEDRATHFVYMGDVQDPNGAESKRYFDYLRHAADSIDFFAFAGDQIEGPTDAYWRAWYTSIGSLTRSIPIIAAPGNHE
;
A
#
# COMPACT_ATOMS: atom_id res chain seq x y z
N MET A 1 83.52 42.13 -36.52
CA MET A 1 82.38 41.29 -37.00
C MET A 1 81.88 40.42 -35.85
N LYS A 2 80.74 40.78 -35.25
CA LYS A 2 80.14 40.01 -34.14
C LYS A 2 78.94 39.16 -34.71
N ARG A 3 79.12 37.84 -34.71
CA ARG A 3 78.06 36.88 -35.08
C ARG A 3 77.05 36.75 -33.93
N ARG A 4 75.82 37.21 -34.18
CA ARG A 4 74.63 36.94 -33.26
C ARG A 4 74.23 35.48 -33.38
N ARG A 5 74.34 34.73 -32.29
CA ARG A 5 73.71 33.37 -32.15
C ARG A 5 72.23 33.59 -31.96
N ARG A 6 71.39 33.13 -32.92
CA ARG A 6 69.95 32.96 -32.74
C ARG A 6 69.68 31.70 -31.92
N SER A 7 69.19 31.86 -30.70
CA SER A 7 68.69 30.74 -29.90
C SER A 7 67.31 30.36 -30.45
N THR A 8 67.24 29.22 -31.08
CA THR A 8 65.96 28.60 -31.48
C THR A 8 65.33 27.95 -30.25
N LEU A 9 64.30 28.57 -29.69
CA LEU A 9 63.43 27.98 -28.68
C LEU A 9 62.68 26.80 -29.33
N ARG A 10 63.18 25.55 -29.14
CA ARG A 10 62.46 24.33 -29.47
C ARG A 10 61.29 24.20 -28.49
N GLY A 11 60.08 24.56 -28.92
CA GLY A 11 58.83 24.27 -28.21
C GLY A 11 58.69 22.75 -27.98
N HIS A 12 58.65 22.37 -26.74
CA HIS A 12 58.51 20.98 -26.32
C HIS A 12 57.08 20.49 -26.67
N GLN A 13 56.89 19.82 -27.81
CA GLN A 13 55.63 19.19 -28.14
C GLN A 13 55.42 18.00 -27.23
N PRO A 14 54.26 17.91 -26.50
CA PRO A 14 54.02 16.77 -25.64
C PRO A 14 53.88 15.49 -26.45
N SER A 15 54.52 14.40 -25.96
CA SER A 15 54.47 13.11 -26.63
C SER A 15 53.04 12.68 -26.93
N LYS A 16 52.78 12.00 -28.07
CA LYS A 16 51.43 11.51 -28.48
C LYS A 16 50.73 10.74 -27.34
N ARG A 17 51.49 10.05 -26.47
CA ARG A 17 50.95 9.35 -25.29
C ARG A 17 50.42 10.30 -24.23
N LYS A 18 51.15 11.38 -23.89
CA LYS A 18 50.69 12.40 -22.92
C LYS A 18 49.43 13.15 -23.46
N ARG A 19 49.32 13.40 -24.74
CA ARG A 19 48.16 14.00 -25.36
C ARG A 19 46.93 13.09 -25.27
N ARG A 20 47.08 11.77 -25.53
CA ARG A 20 46.00 10.79 -25.41
C ARG A 20 45.48 10.70 -23.96
N TRP A 21 46.38 10.66 -22.98
CA TRP A 21 46.02 10.64 -21.56
C TRP A 21 45.27 11.92 -21.14
N ARG A 22 45.69 13.10 -21.60
CA ARG A 22 44.97 14.35 -21.35
C ARG A 22 43.57 14.36 -21.95
N ILE A 23 43.39 13.86 -23.14
CA ILE A 23 42.08 13.73 -23.80
C ILE A 23 41.22 12.76 -23.00
N ALA A 24 41.73 11.59 -22.60
CA ALA A 24 41.00 10.62 -21.80
C ALA A 24 40.55 11.21 -20.44
N LEU A 25 41.38 11.97 -19.77
CA LEU A 25 41.03 12.64 -18.51
C LEU A 25 39.96 13.73 -18.71
N ILE A 26 40.03 14.50 -19.80
CA ILE A 26 39.00 15.50 -20.13
C ILE A 26 37.67 14.81 -20.42
N VAL A 27 37.67 13.74 -21.20
CA VAL A 27 36.45 12.96 -21.49
C VAL A 27 35.86 12.39 -20.20
N LEU A 28 36.71 11.81 -19.33
CA LEU A 28 36.25 11.29 -18.03
C LEU A 28 35.66 12.41 -17.17
N ALA A 29 36.30 13.57 -17.08
CA ALA A 29 35.79 14.71 -16.32
C ALA A 29 34.44 15.20 -16.87
N VAL A 30 34.29 15.27 -18.19
CA VAL A 30 33.00 15.65 -18.83
C VAL A 30 31.92 14.61 -18.52
N LEU A 31 32.24 13.31 -18.55
CA LEU A 31 31.28 12.24 -18.21
C LEU A 31 30.88 12.34 -16.74
N LEU A 32 31.82 12.54 -15.80
CA LEU A 32 31.52 12.68 -14.38
C LEU A 32 30.65 13.90 -14.09
N VAL A 33 30.96 15.04 -14.71
CA VAL A 33 30.14 16.26 -14.57
C VAL A 33 28.75 16.04 -15.17
N GLY A 34 28.65 15.45 -16.36
CA GLY A 34 27.37 15.11 -16.99
C GLY A 34 26.53 14.16 -16.15
N THR A 35 27.15 13.12 -15.61
CA THR A 35 26.47 12.18 -14.69
C THR A 35 26.01 12.89 -13.40
N GLY A 36 26.84 13.76 -12.81
CA GLY A 36 26.48 14.54 -11.64
C GLY A 36 25.31 15.49 -11.87
N ILE A 37 25.28 16.16 -13.04
CA ILE A 37 24.17 17.02 -13.45
C ILE A 37 22.90 16.18 -13.64
N LEU A 38 22.99 15.06 -14.35
CA LEU A 38 21.86 14.15 -14.57
C LEU A 38 21.30 13.63 -13.25
N PHE A 39 22.19 13.23 -12.33
CA PHE A 39 21.81 12.77 -11.00
C PHE A 39 21.10 13.87 -10.19
N LYS A 40 21.62 15.11 -10.22
CA LYS A 40 20.98 16.25 -9.57
C LYS A 40 19.60 16.57 -10.16
N LEU A 41 19.47 16.57 -11.50
CA LEU A 41 18.20 16.84 -12.18
C LEU A 41 17.16 15.75 -11.93
N ARG A 42 17.60 14.49 -11.83
CA ARG A 42 16.72 13.33 -11.62
C ARG A 42 16.57 12.91 -10.17
N TRP A 43 17.25 13.59 -9.23
CA TRP A 43 17.25 13.25 -7.81
C TRP A 43 15.83 13.08 -7.25
N ARG A 44 14.94 14.05 -7.54
CA ARG A 44 13.56 14.00 -7.07
C ARG A 44 12.75 12.87 -7.72
N ALA A 45 13.03 12.51 -8.97
CA ALA A 45 12.35 11.42 -9.66
C ALA A 45 12.80 10.04 -9.17
N TRP A 46 14.04 9.91 -8.69
CA TRP A 46 14.59 8.62 -8.25
C TRP A 46 14.49 8.40 -6.74
N PHE A 47 14.53 9.48 -5.95
CA PHE A 47 14.61 9.41 -4.48
C PHE A 47 13.60 10.33 -3.78
N GLY A 48 12.79 11.06 -4.51
CA GLY A 48 11.73 11.90 -3.96
C GLY A 48 10.43 11.12 -3.81
N ASN A 49 9.72 11.37 -2.71
CA ASN A 49 8.36 10.86 -2.58
C ASN A 49 7.43 11.56 -3.60
N VAL A 50 6.43 10.82 -4.07
CA VAL A 50 5.35 11.40 -4.89
C VAL A 50 4.73 12.60 -4.14
N PRO A 51 4.53 13.75 -4.81
CA PRO A 51 3.82 14.88 -4.19
C PRO A 51 2.42 14.44 -3.74
N GLU A 52 2.05 14.82 -2.54
CA GLU A 52 0.74 14.53 -1.98
C GLU A 52 0.02 15.83 -1.68
N GLU A 53 -1.21 15.96 -2.17
CA GLU A 53 -2.08 17.08 -1.82
C GLU A 53 -2.61 16.93 -0.39
N ALA A 54 -2.81 18.05 0.29
CA ALA A 54 -3.42 18.04 1.62
C ALA A 54 -4.84 17.45 1.53
N TYR A 55 -5.15 16.54 2.44
CA TYR A 55 -6.45 15.91 2.50
C TYR A 55 -7.04 15.94 3.91
N THR A 56 -8.36 15.86 3.97
CA THR A 56 -9.13 15.71 5.20
C THR A 56 -9.82 14.35 5.18
N THR A 57 -9.71 13.62 6.28
CA THR A 57 -10.37 12.32 6.40
C THR A 57 -11.83 12.53 6.77
N GLU A 58 -12.72 11.98 5.94
CA GLU A 58 -14.17 12.02 6.19
C GLU A 58 -14.53 11.27 7.49
N GLN A 59 -15.55 11.77 8.19
CA GLN A 59 -16.06 11.12 9.41
C GLN A 59 -16.71 9.77 9.12
N ALA A 60 -17.24 9.55 7.92
CA ALA A 60 -17.84 8.29 7.51
C ALA A 60 -16.87 7.10 7.63
N VAL A 61 -17.35 5.95 8.10
CA VAL A 61 -16.57 4.71 8.19
C VAL A 61 -16.13 4.26 6.80
N SER A 62 -14.84 4.14 6.62
CA SER A 62 -14.20 3.76 5.34
C SER A 62 -13.07 2.75 5.55
N ARG A 63 -12.50 2.24 4.48
CA ARG A 63 -11.34 1.32 4.47
C ARG A 63 -11.48 0.15 5.43
N VAL A 64 -12.71 -0.37 5.54
CA VAL A 64 -12.95 -1.55 6.38
C VAL A 64 -12.18 -2.74 5.79
N THR A 65 -11.30 -3.31 6.58
CA THR A 65 -10.43 -4.40 6.16
C THR A 65 -10.49 -5.53 7.16
N LEU A 66 -10.76 -6.72 6.66
CA LEU A 66 -10.65 -7.96 7.41
C LEU A 66 -9.24 -8.53 7.19
N THR A 67 -8.57 -8.90 8.26
CA THR A 67 -7.28 -9.61 8.21
C THR A 67 -7.33 -10.88 9.07
N PRO A 68 -6.52 -11.90 8.78
CA PRO A 68 -6.39 -13.03 9.68
C PRO A 68 -5.76 -12.57 11.00
N GLY A 69 -6.00 -13.34 12.08
CA GLY A 69 -5.23 -13.24 13.31
C GLY A 69 -3.98 -14.14 13.25
N GLU A 70 -3.34 -14.34 14.39
CA GLU A 70 -2.21 -15.27 14.53
C GLU A 70 -2.64 -16.72 14.25
N ASP A 71 -3.85 -17.09 14.67
CA ASP A 71 -4.48 -18.36 14.30
C ASP A 71 -5.53 -18.11 13.20
N PHE A 72 -5.20 -18.56 11.98
CA PHE A 72 -6.08 -18.42 10.81
C PHE A 72 -7.42 -19.17 10.97
N ALA A 73 -7.46 -20.24 11.76
CA ALA A 73 -8.65 -21.07 11.93
C ALA A 73 -9.68 -20.46 12.87
N SER A 74 -9.25 -19.62 13.83
CA SER A 74 -10.13 -19.14 14.92
C SER A 74 -10.11 -17.66 15.18
N GLN A 75 -9.27 -16.88 14.45
CA GLN A 75 -9.09 -15.45 14.73
C GLN A 75 -9.25 -14.59 13.46
N ARG A 76 -9.78 -13.38 13.65
CA ARG A 76 -9.83 -12.31 12.64
C ARG A 76 -9.60 -10.96 13.30
N THR A 77 -9.06 -10.03 12.52
CA THR A 77 -8.99 -8.63 12.92
C THR A 77 -9.79 -7.81 11.94
N ILE A 78 -10.60 -6.90 12.44
CA ILE A 78 -11.33 -5.92 11.62
C ILE A 78 -10.78 -4.54 11.93
N THR A 79 -10.31 -3.83 10.89
CA THR A 79 -9.83 -2.46 10.97
C THR A 79 -10.68 -1.55 10.12
N TRP A 80 -10.78 -0.28 10.49
CA TRP A 80 -11.45 0.75 9.68
C TRP A 80 -10.88 2.13 9.95
N LEU A 81 -11.12 3.05 9.03
CA LEU A 81 -10.79 4.47 9.12
C LEU A 81 -12.07 5.28 9.32
N SER A 82 -12.06 6.26 10.25
CA SER A 82 -13.17 7.18 10.43
C SER A 82 -12.69 8.48 11.09
N GLY A 83 -12.80 9.59 10.36
CA GLY A 83 -12.44 10.93 10.85
C GLY A 83 -10.95 11.13 11.16
N GLU A 84 -10.67 12.26 11.79
CA GLU A 84 -9.31 12.68 12.17
C GLU A 84 -9.07 12.62 13.68
N THR A 85 -10.09 12.35 14.45
CA THR A 85 -10.06 12.29 15.91
C THR A 85 -10.84 11.08 16.41
N VAL A 86 -10.43 10.56 17.56
CA VAL A 86 -11.09 9.42 18.20
C VAL A 86 -12.53 9.79 18.58
N GLN A 87 -13.47 8.97 18.15
CA GLN A 87 -14.88 9.04 18.50
C GLN A 87 -15.31 7.74 19.21
N PRO A 88 -16.34 7.76 20.07
CA PRO A 88 -16.95 6.55 20.59
C PRO A 88 -17.35 5.61 19.45
N ALA A 89 -16.90 4.36 19.55
CA ALA A 89 -17.15 3.35 18.52
C ALA A 89 -17.39 1.97 19.15
N GLU A 90 -18.17 1.14 18.45
CA GLU A 90 -18.36 -0.26 18.77
C GLU A 90 -18.42 -1.12 17.51
N LEU A 91 -18.08 -2.38 17.64
CA LEU A 91 -18.32 -3.42 16.66
C LEU A 91 -19.27 -4.46 17.27
N LEU A 92 -20.40 -4.67 16.62
CA LEU A 92 -21.36 -5.73 16.98
C LEU A 92 -21.11 -6.94 16.08
N LEU A 93 -20.83 -8.09 16.68
CA LEU A 93 -20.63 -9.37 15.98
C LEU A 93 -21.80 -10.30 16.23
N ARG A 94 -22.32 -10.94 15.20
CA ARG A 94 -23.36 -11.97 15.27
C ARG A 94 -22.88 -13.21 14.52
N ALA A 95 -22.88 -14.35 15.19
CA ALA A 95 -22.72 -15.62 14.50
C ALA A 95 -24.02 -16.02 13.79
N ILE A 96 -23.91 -16.72 12.67
CA ILE A 96 -25.02 -17.32 11.95
C ILE A 96 -25.07 -18.81 12.30
N ASN A 97 -26.23 -19.30 12.73
CA ASN A 97 -26.39 -20.73 13.05
C ASN A 97 -26.58 -21.58 11.76
N GLU A 98 -26.63 -22.88 11.89
CA GLU A 98 -26.84 -23.83 10.78
C GLU A 98 -28.16 -23.64 10.02
N LYS A 99 -29.15 -23.03 10.67
CA LYS A 99 -30.44 -22.71 10.06
C LYS A 99 -30.45 -21.39 9.31
N GLY A 100 -29.32 -20.64 9.37
CA GLY A 100 -29.22 -19.33 8.77
C GLY A 100 -29.70 -18.17 9.67
N ASP A 101 -30.13 -18.44 10.91
CA ASP A 101 -30.56 -17.40 11.83
C ASP A 101 -29.35 -16.72 12.49
N THR A 102 -29.47 -15.43 12.75
CA THR A 102 -28.47 -14.65 13.46
C THR A 102 -28.64 -14.80 14.98
N LEU A 103 -27.54 -15.10 15.67
CA LEU A 103 -27.50 -15.17 17.11
C LEU A 103 -27.45 -13.76 17.75
N ARG A 104 -27.55 -13.71 19.08
CA ARG A 104 -27.44 -12.45 19.83
C ARG A 104 -26.08 -11.79 19.54
N PRO A 105 -26.07 -10.45 19.36
CA PRO A 105 -24.81 -9.74 19.13
C PRO A 105 -23.91 -9.76 20.37
N VAL A 106 -22.61 -9.86 20.11
CA VAL A 106 -21.56 -9.55 21.08
C VAL A 106 -20.97 -8.21 20.67
N SER A 107 -20.83 -7.29 21.64
CA SER A 107 -20.25 -5.97 21.42
C SER A 107 -18.77 -5.96 21.78
N PHE A 108 -17.97 -5.32 20.93
CA PHE A 108 -16.53 -5.11 21.11
C PHE A 108 -16.24 -3.62 21.07
N VAL A 109 -15.43 -3.15 22.02
CA VAL A 109 -14.89 -1.78 22.01
C VAL A 109 -13.56 -1.82 21.24
N PRO A 110 -13.41 -1.04 20.17
CA PRO A 110 -12.17 -1.04 19.40
C PRO A 110 -11.04 -0.33 20.15
N THR A 111 -9.80 -0.74 19.89
CA THR A 111 -8.63 0.13 20.05
C THR A 111 -8.62 1.14 18.93
N SER A 112 -8.01 2.31 19.15
CA SER A 112 -7.93 3.36 18.13
C SER A 112 -6.61 4.11 18.19
N GLU A 113 -6.14 4.54 17.01
CA GLU A 113 -4.91 5.29 16.86
C GLU A 113 -5.08 6.37 15.78
N VAL A 114 -4.60 7.58 16.06
CA VAL A 114 -4.54 8.66 15.06
C VAL A 114 -3.19 8.60 14.37
N ILE A 115 -3.20 8.28 13.09
CA ILE A 115 -2.01 8.22 12.25
C ILE A 115 -1.95 9.49 11.40
N ALA A 116 -0.82 10.23 11.49
CA ALA A 116 -0.55 11.40 10.68
C ALA A 116 0.37 11.03 9.53
N SER A 117 -0.02 11.38 8.30
CA SER A 117 0.82 11.36 7.12
C SER A 117 1.47 12.74 6.89
N ARG A 118 2.14 12.90 5.75
CA ARG A 118 2.73 14.19 5.34
C ARG A 118 1.68 15.29 5.12
N SER A 119 0.47 14.92 4.71
CA SER A 119 -0.51 15.86 4.13
C SER A 119 -1.89 15.76 4.78
N GLY A 120 -2.08 14.84 5.73
CA GLY A 120 -3.33 14.65 6.44
C GLY A 120 -3.18 13.70 7.62
N ARG A 121 -4.28 13.37 8.25
CA ARG A 121 -4.33 12.40 9.35
C ARG A 121 -5.64 11.64 9.31
N GLY A 122 -5.64 10.46 9.93
CA GLY A 122 -6.85 9.65 10.05
C GLY A 122 -6.86 8.86 11.34
N CYS A 123 -8.04 8.62 11.89
CA CYS A 123 -8.23 7.78 13.06
C CYS A 123 -8.57 6.36 12.60
N TYR A 124 -7.69 5.43 12.90
CA TYR A 124 -7.84 4.01 12.63
C TYR A 124 -8.34 3.30 13.88
N TYR A 125 -9.28 2.41 13.69
CA TYR A 125 -9.87 1.58 14.73
C TYR A 125 -9.59 0.12 14.42
N GLN A 126 -9.50 -0.70 15.47
CA GLN A 126 -9.19 -2.11 15.35
C GLN A 126 -9.91 -2.93 16.41
N VAL A 127 -10.48 -4.07 15.99
CA VAL A 127 -11.04 -5.10 16.87
C VAL A 127 -10.41 -6.43 16.53
N HIS A 128 -9.88 -7.10 17.55
CA HIS A 128 -9.47 -8.50 17.46
C HIS A 128 -10.62 -9.40 17.87
N LEU A 129 -10.90 -10.39 17.05
CA LEU A 129 -11.93 -11.39 17.25
C LEU A 129 -11.28 -12.74 17.46
N ASP A 130 -11.49 -13.32 18.64
CA ASP A 130 -10.98 -14.62 19.02
C ASP A 130 -12.10 -15.66 19.12
N SER A 131 -11.72 -16.94 19.18
CA SER A 131 -12.65 -18.06 19.42
C SER A 131 -13.77 -18.17 18.38
N LEU A 132 -13.47 -17.76 17.16
CA LEU A 132 -14.36 -17.97 16.01
C LEU A 132 -14.41 -19.45 15.66
N ILE A 133 -15.58 -19.92 15.22
CA ILE A 133 -15.81 -21.34 14.97
C ILE A 133 -15.57 -21.64 13.46
N SER A 134 -14.75 -22.65 13.19
CA SER A 134 -14.48 -23.18 11.86
C SER A 134 -15.79 -23.47 11.08
N GLY A 135 -15.82 -23.11 9.81
CA GLY A 135 -16.98 -23.28 8.92
C GLY A 135 -18.17 -22.34 9.19
N ARG A 136 -18.12 -21.52 10.25
CA ARG A 136 -19.23 -20.63 10.62
C ARG A 136 -19.13 -19.26 9.92
N SER A 137 -20.28 -18.72 9.56
CA SER A 137 -20.41 -17.34 9.06
C SER A 137 -20.74 -16.37 10.18
N TYR A 138 -20.28 -15.13 10.00
CA TYR A 138 -20.48 -14.03 10.94
C TYR A 138 -20.93 -12.78 10.20
N LEU A 139 -21.85 -12.05 10.83
CA LEU A 139 -22.23 -10.69 10.45
C LEU A 139 -21.66 -9.73 11.49
N TYR A 140 -21.11 -8.62 11.03
CA TYR A 140 -20.69 -7.55 11.94
C TYR A 140 -21.26 -6.21 11.51
N THR A 141 -21.41 -5.31 12.48
CA THR A 141 -21.83 -3.92 12.26
C THR A 141 -20.91 -3.01 13.04
N ILE A 142 -20.23 -2.11 12.32
CA ILE A 142 -19.41 -1.05 12.88
C ILE A 142 -20.29 0.17 13.11
N ARG A 143 -20.22 0.75 14.30
CA ARG A 143 -20.85 2.01 14.67
C ARG A 143 -19.81 2.96 15.18
N VAL A 144 -19.77 4.17 14.64
CA VAL A 144 -18.97 5.29 15.13
C VAL A 144 -19.91 6.45 15.37
N GLN A 145 -19.77 7.14 16.48
CA GLN A 145 -20.66 8.26 16.84
C GLN A 145 -20.68 9.32 15.72
N GLY A 146 -21.88 9.70 15.32
CA GLY A 146 -22.10 10.71 14.28
C GLY A 146 -21.98 10.21 12.84
N THR A 147 -21.95 8.88 12.64
CA THR A 147 -21.90 8.26 11.30
C THR A 147 -22.98 7.22 11.09
N ASP A 148 -23.25 6.92 9.83
CA ASP A 148 -24.09 5.77 9.49
C ASP A 148 -23.36 4.45 9.77
N PRO A 149 -24.06 3.42 10.27
CA PRO A 149 -23.47 2.11 10.54
C PRO A 149 -23.01 1.43 9.26
N VAL A 150 -21.84 0.76 9.33
CA VAL A 150 -21.32 -0.05 8.21
C VAL A 150 -21.32 -1.51 8.61
N SER A 151 -21.88 -2.36 7.75
CA SER A 151 -21.95 -3.81 8.00
C SER A 151 -21.09 -4.58 7.01
N GLY A 152 -20.65 -5.76 7.44
CA GLY A 152 -19.96 -6.74 6.62
C GLY A 152 -20.31 -8.15 7.07
N ARG A 153 -19.91 -9.11 6.26
CA ARG A 153 -20.06 -10.55 6.53
C ARG A 153 -18.76 -11.25 6.17
N PHE A 154 -18.36 -12.23 6.95
CA PHE A 154 -17.28 -13.14 6.59
C PHE A 154 -17.60 -14.56 7.02
N ALA A 155 -16.93 -15.53 6.42
CA ALA A 155 -16.99 -16.93 6.82
C ALA A 155 -15.62 -17.38 7.32
N MET A 156 -15.63 -18.27 8.33
CA MET A 156 -14.43 -18.99 8.73
C MET A 156 -14.23 -20.18 7.80
N PRO A 157 -12.98 -20.49 7.39
CA PRO A 157 -12.72 -21.66 6.56
C PRO A 157 -13.14 -22.94 7.30
N SER A 158 -13.60 -23.95 6.54
CA SER A 158 -13.86 -25.27 7.07
C SER A 158 -12.59 -26.11 7.06
N GLU A 159 -12.35 -26.90 8.08
CA GLU A 159 -11.20 -27.83 8.14
C GLU A 159 -11.32 -28.98 7.12
N ASP A 160 -12.55 -29.28 6.68
CA ASP A 160 -12.84 -30.42 5.80
C ASP A 160 -12.62 -30.12 4.30
N ARG A 161 -12.20 -28.93 3.94
CA ARG A 161 -11.99 -28.57 2.54
C ARG A 161 -10.61 -27.94 2.28
N ALA A 162 -10.14 -28.02 1.04
CA ALA A 162 -8.93 -27.33 0.61
C ALA A 162 -9.08 -25.82 0.74
N THR A 163 -8.00 -25.14 1.13
CA THR A 163 -7.92 -23.67 1.19
C THR A 163 -7.75 -23.11 -0.21
N HIS A 164 -8.61 -22.19 -0.60
CA HIS A 164 -8.54 -21.47 -1.85
C HIS A 164 -8.19 -20.01 -1.61
N PHE A 165 -7.18 -19.49 -2.27
CA PHE A 165 -6.78 -18.11 -2.15
C PHE A 165 -6.40 -17.50 -3.48
N VAL A 166 -6.44 -16.17 -3.53
CA VAL A 166 -6.01 -15.39 -4.69
C VAL A 166 -4.70 -14.71 -4.34
N TYR A 167 -3.66 -14.98 -5.13
CA TYR A 167 -2.37 -14.33 -5.03
C TYR A 167 -2.24 -13.27 -6.13
N MET A 168 -1.89 -12.05 -5.75
CA MET A 168 -1.76 -10.91 -6.65
C MET A 168 -0.56 -10.06 -6.25
N GLY A 169 0.15 -9.51 -7.24
CA GLY A 169 1.18 -8.48 -7.07
C GLY A 169 1.04 -7.48 -8.21
N ASP A 170 1.62 -6.28 -8.07
CA ASP A 170 1.60 -5.23 -9.09
C ASP A 170 0.18 -4.92 -9.60
N VAL A 171 -0.78 -4.79 -8.67
CA VAL A 171 -2.18 -4.49 -9.00
C VAL A 171 -2.47 -2.99 -8.98
N GLN A 172 -1.42 -2.19 -8.84
CA GLN A 172 -1.51 -0.73 -8.86
C GLN A 172 -2.07 -0.23 -10.20
N ASP A 173 -2.90 0.78 -10.09
CA ASP A 173 -3.53 1.44 -11.23
C ASP A 173 -3.86 2.88 -10.79
N PRO A 174 -3.35 3.91 -11.51
CA PRO A 174 -3.52 5.31 -11.11
C PRO A 174 -4.97 5.73 -10.86
N ASN A 175 -5.90 5.13 -11.58
CA ASN A 175 -7.33 5.47 -11.53
C ASN A 175 -8.18 4.42 -10.82
N GLY A 176 -7.62 3.24 -10.54
CA GLY A 176 -8.36 2.09 -10.02
C GLY A 176 -9.31 1.43 -11.04
N ALA A 177 -9.29 1.82 -12.32
CA ALA A 177 -10.25 1.35 -13.30
C ALA A 177 -9.96 -0.09 -13.77
N GLU A 178 -8.69 -0.41 -14.01
CA GLU A 178 -8.28 -1.77 -14.40
C GLU A 178 -8.34 -2.72 -13.21
N SER A 179 -7.81 -2.30 -12.06
CA SER A 179 -7.88 -3.09 -10.83
C SER A 179 -9.32 -3.37 -10.43
N LYS A 180 -10.24 -2.40 -10.62
CA LYS A 180 -11.67 -2.60 -10.42
C LYS A 180 -12.25 -3.75 -11.27
N ARG A 181 -11.83 -3.89 -12.53
CA ARG A 181 -12.30 -4.97 -13.41
C ARG A 181 -11.90 -6.36 -12.89
N TYR A 182 -10.66 -6.50 -12.37
CA TYR A 182 -10.21 -7.74 -11.74
C TYR A 182 -11.02 -8.05 -10.49
N PHE A 183 -11.23 -7.06 -9.62
CA PHE A 183 -12.01 -7.25 -8.41
C PHE A 183 -13.49 -7.48 -8.68
N ASP A 184 -14.08 -6.86 -9.72
CA ASP A 184 -15.46 -7.15 -10.15
C ASP A 184 -15.59 -8.61 -10.60
N TYR A 185 -14.61 -9.15 -11.32
CA TYR A 185 -14.59 -10.57 -11.69
C TYR A 185 -14.52 -11.47 -10.45
N LEU A 186 -13.63 -11.17 -9.50
CA LEU A 186 -13.44 -11.94 -8.28
C LEU A 186 -14.66 -11.90 -7.34
N ARG A 187 -15.50 -10.87 -7.41
CA ARG A 187 -16.76 -10.82 -6.63
C ARG A 187 -17.70 -11.97 -6.95
N HIS A 188 -17.70 -12.48 -8.17
CA HIS A 188 -18.52 -13.62 -8.55
C HIS A 188 -18.05 -14.95 -7.92
N ALA A 189 -16.80 -15.01 -7.49
CA ALA A 189 -16.19 -16.17 -6.85
C ALA A 189 -15.94 -15.95 -5.33
N ALA A 190 -16.41 -14.84 -4.77
CA ALA A 190 -16.08 -14.39 -3.40
C ALA A 190 -16.34 -15.46 -2.33
N ASP A 191 -17.42 -16.22 -2.44
CA ASP A 191 -17.78 -17.28 -1.49
C ASP A 191 -16.83 -18.49 -1.51
N SER A 192 -16.00 -18.63 -2.55
CA SER A 192 -15.01 -19.70 -2.68
C SER A 192 -13.59 -19.26 -2.31
N ILE A 193 -13.36 -17.99 -1.98
CA ILE A 193 -12.05 -17.44 -1.66
C ILE A 193 -11.91 -17.31 -0.14
N ASP A 194 -10.90 -17.98 0.42
CA ASP A 194 -10.63 -17.93 1.85
C ASP A 194 -9.81 -16.71 2.27
N PHE A 195 -8.90 -16.23 1.41
CA PHE A 195 -8.15 -14.99 1.61
C PHE A 195 -7.50 -14.47 0.32
N PHE A 196 -7.14 -13.19 0.35
CA PHE A 196 -6.25 -12.57 -0.62
C PHE A 196 -4.83 -12.48 -0.06
N ALA A 197 -3.83 -12.78 -0.90
CA ALA A 197 -2.43 -12.56 -0.62
C ALA A 197 -1.87 -11.54 -1.63
N PHE A 198 -1.58 -10.33 -1.17
CA PHE A 198 -0.98 -9.29 -2.00
C PHE A 198 0.54 -9.25 -1.80
N ALA A 199 1.29 -9.33 -2.89
CA ALA A 199 2.75 -9.37 -2.89
C ALA A 199 3.40 -7.99 -3.08
N GLY A 200 2.70 -6.94 -2.71
CA GLY A 200 3.16 -5.56 -2.85
C GLY A 200 2.63 -4.85 -4.09
N ASP A 201 2.90 -3.56 -4.17
CA ASP A 201 2.49 -2.65 -5.23
C ASP A 201 0.97 -2.68 -5.47
N GLN A 202 0.20 -2.50 -4.38
CA GLN A 202 -1.25 -2.33 -4.46
C GLN A 202 -1.64 -0.94 -4.94
N ILE A 203 -0.77 0.06 -4.75
CA ILE A 203 -0.99 1.45 -5.10
C ILE A 203 0.16 1.99 -5.95
N GLU A 204 -0.10 3.02 -6.75
CA GLU A 204 0.89 3.64 -7.63
C GLU A 204 1.93 4.49 -6.88
N GLY A 205 1.64 4.91 -5.68
CA GLY A 205 2.54 5.67 -4.82
C GLY A 205 1.93 5.93 -3.45
N PRO A 206 2.75 6.29 -2.44
CA PRO A 206 2.34 6.35 -1.03
C PRO A 206 1.52 7.63 -0.73
N THR A 207 0.34 7.76 -1.33
CA THR A 207 -0.58 8.88 -1.10
C THR A 207 -1.98 8.40 -0.73
N ASP A 208 -2.72 9.24 -0.01
CA ASP A 208 -4.10 8.96 0.37
C ASP A 208 -5.00 8.77 -0.87
N ALA A 209 -4.76 9.54 -1.92
CA ALA A 209 -5.54 9.45 -3.16
C ALA A 209 -5.45 8.07 -3.82
N TYR A 210 -4.27 7.48 -3.89
CA TYR A 210 -4.08 6.14 -4.44
C TYR A 210 -4.67 5.06 -3.53
N TRP A 211 -4.53 5.17 -2.22
CA TRP A 211 -5.23 4.28 -1.27
C TRP A 211 -6.74 4.36 -1.43
N ARG A 212 -7.30 5.56 -1.61
CA ARG A 212 -8.73 5.75 -1.85
C ARG A 212 -9.18 5.08 -3.15
N ALA A 213 -8.42 5.23 -4.23
CA ALA A 213 -8.68 4.56 -5.50
C ALA A 213 -8.66 3.04 -5.34
N TRP A 214 -7.65 2.48 -4.66
CA TRP A 214 -7.54 1.05 -4.40
C TRP A 214 -8.73 0.52 -3.58
N TYR A 215 -9.06 1.15 -2.45
CA TYR A 215 -10.22 0.73 -1.64
C TYR A 215 -11.55 0.86 -2.40
N THR A 216 -11.66 1.83 -3.28
CA THR A 216 -12.83 1.98 -4.16
C THR A 216 -12.90 0.84 -5.17
N SER A 217 -11.79 0.43 -5.76
CA SER A 217 -11.73 -0.63 -6.77
C SER A 217 -12.01 -2.01 -6.17
N ILE A 218 -11.39 -2.37 -5.05
CA ILE A 218 -11.61 -3.66 -4.37
C ILE A 218 -12.99 -3.71 -3.68
N GLY A 219 -13.50 -2.56 -3.23
CA GLY A 219 -14.86 -2.41 -2.72
C GLY A 219 -15.16 -3.27 -1.50
N SER A 220 -16.28 -3.99 -1.54
CA SER A 220 -16.76 -4.79 -0.41
C SER A 220 -15.95 -6.07 -0.14
N LEU A 221 -15.07 -6.49 -1.05
CA LEU A 221 -14.26 -7.70 -0.84
C LEU A 221 -13.40 -7.61 0.41
N THR A 222 -12.86 -6.42 0.73
CA THR A 222 -12.06 -6.20 1.96
C THR A 222 -12.85 -6.42 3.25
N ARG A 223 -14.17 -6.33 3.18
CA ARG A 223 -15.08 -6.51 4.33
C ARG A 223 -15.45 -7.96 4.57
N SER A 224 -15.23 -8.84 3.58
CA SER A 224 -15.73 -10.21 3.58
C SER A 224 -14.63 -11.25 3.50
N ILE A 225 -13.54 -10.94 2.82
CA ILE A 225 -12.43 -11.85 2.57
C ILE A 225 -11.18 -11.30 3.26
N PRO A 226 -10.52 -12.09 4.11
CA PRO A 226 -9.30 -11.66 4.78
C PRO A 226 -8.20 -11.30 3.79
N ILE A 227 -7.42 -10.26 4.12
CA ILE A 227 -6.29 -9.80 3.34
C ILE A 227 -5.01 -10.01 4.12
N ILE A 228 -4.02 -10.60 3.46
CA ILE A 228 -2.61 -10.63 3.85
C ILE A 228 -1.87 -9.79 2.79
N ALA A 229 -1.08 -8.81 3.21
CA ALA A 229 -0.35 -7.96 2.28
C ALA A 229 1.09 -7.76 2.73
N ALA A 230 2.02 -7.81 1.78
CA ALA A 230 3.37 -7.31 1.93
C ALA A 230 3.47 -5.93 1.26
N PRO A 231 4.29 -5.00 1.77
CA PRO A 231 4.56 -3.76 1.07
C PRO A 231 5.48 -4.02 -0.14
N GLY A 232 5.25 -3.29 -1.22
CA GLY A 232 6.15 -3.19 -2.37
C GLY A 232 6.97 -1.90 -2.33
N ASN A 233 7.57 -1.54 -3.45
CA ASN A 233 8.35 -0.30 -3.54
C ASN A 233 7.47 0.94 -3.81
N HIS A 234 6.21 0.76 -4.20
CA HIS A 234 5.24 1.84 -4.40
C HIS A 234 4.52 2.24 -3.11
N GLU A 235 4.43 1.34 -2.09
CA GLU A 235 3.96 1.69 -0.76
C GLU A 235 4.99 2.53 0.00
#